data_401816f261765efe5080b84752ca9bf0
#
_entry.id   401816f261765efe5080b84752ca9bf0
#
_cell.length_a   1.000
_cell.length_b   1.000
_cell.length_c   1.000
_cell.angle_alpha   90.00
_cell.angle_beta   90.00
_cell.angle_gamma   90.00
#
_symmetry.space_group_name_H-M   'P 1'
#
loop_
_entity.id
_entity.type
_entity.pdbx_description
1 polymer ?
#
loop_
_entity_poly.entity_id
_entity_poly.type
_entity_poly.pdbx_seq_one_letter_code
_entity_poly.pdbx_strand_id
1 'polypeptide(L)'
;MPGAPAPLKAAAAAALTLFASGCQFSVDAEQARICRIALPALNAPGSQIIIERTQPGPGGRSVRLDYRVEGLVGPPLRHWAVCRFAAEGLSASKAELVGVDTDRGPLSGSSVYLLRRFYVDSVEGLMADPGPGDRAAGLREVPEPVAYLAQQVLVSLPRTGIYGLLAAAYALVFGLVSRINLAFGELAAVGAAAAVAGVAMATGLGFSAPLAGLGLGILCALFAGALYSAVAGHFAVARIASRSAQPSLIATVGLSLFLMEYLRLAQSPVTVWIPPIWSDTLPLLRAGSFVVGVTPVSLVTSGVAAAAAAALLTTMHRSGFGRAWRAYADDPKAAALSGVDGRRLLAGTLALAGAMAGLAGTLVVTQYGGLGFAGGFQLGLKALIAAVFGGIGSVAGALVGGIAIGAFETLWSAYFPIEMRDVALYASLIAVLVFRPGGLLGSRDPGPREV
;
A
#
# COMPACT_ATOMS: atom_id res chain seq x y z
N MET A 1 -33.15 15.39 4.05
CA MET A 1 -32.02 14.46 3.87
C MET A 1 -32.21 13.30 4.84
N PRO A 2 -32.54 12.08 4.42
CA PRO A 2 -32.70 10.94 5.32
C PRO A 2 -31.31 10.40 5.66
N GLY A 3 -31.07 10.18 6.96
CA GLY A 3 -29.81 9.76 7.54
C GLY A 3 -29.32 8.41 6.99
N ALA A 4 -27.98 8.25 6.93
CA ALA A 4 -27.35 7.00 6.58
C ALA A 4 -27.83 5.86 7.48
N PRO A 5 -28.06 4.65 6.96
CA PRO A 5 -28.58 3.52 7.71
C PRO A 5 -27.64 3.14 8.86
N ALA A 6 -28.23 2.90 10.02
CA ALA A 6 -27.56 2.58 11.29
C ALA A 6 -26.39 1.55 11.21
N PRO A 7 -26.44 0.50 10.37
CA PRO A 7 -25.35 -0.48 10.28
C PRO A 7 -24.04 0.10 9.69
N LEU A 8 -24.12 1.13 8.84
CA LEU A 8 -22.91 1.75 8.24
C LEU A 8 -22.15 2.61 9.26
N LYS A 9 -22.90 3.30 10.13
CA LYS A 9 -22.30 4.08 11.25
C LYS A 9 -21.68 3.15 12.30
N ALA A 10 -22.32 2.02 12.60
CA ALA A 10 -21.79 1.02 13.52
C ALA A 10 -20.53 0.32 12.96
N ALA A 11 -20.50 -0.01 11.67
CA ALA A 11 -19.33 -0.60 11.03
C ALA A 11 -18.16 0.41 10.95
N ALA A 12 -18.42 1.68 10.66
CA ALA A 12 -17.40 2.73 10.67
C ALA A 12 -16.88 3.01 12.08
N ALA A 13 -17.75 3.03 13.08
CA ALA A 13 -17.36 3.21 14.49
C ALA A 13 -16.57 1.99 15.01
N ALA A 14 -16.97 0.77 14.69
CA ALA A 14 -16.25 -0.44 15.03
C ALA A 14 -14.88 -0.53 14.34
N ALA A 15 -14.78 -0.10 13.09
CA ALA A 15 -13.49 0.02 12.40
C ALA A 15 -12.60 1.08 13.06
N LEU A 16 -13.13 2.25 13.41
CA LEU A 16 -12.36 3.29 14.11
C LEU A 16 -11.89 2.84 15.50
N THR A 17 -12.72 2.10 16.26
CA THR A 17 -12.34 1.59 17.59
C THR A 17 -11.31 0.47 17.52
N LEU A 18 -11.40 -0.41 16.51
CA LEU A 18 -10.39 -1.44 16.25
C LEU A 18 -9.04 -0.82 15.81
N PHE A 19 -9.08 0.28 15.05
CA PHE A 19 -7.87 1.04 14.70
C PHE A 19 -7.26 1.78 15.89
N ALA A 20 -8.08 2.32 16.79
CA ALA A 20 -7.60 3.07 17.96
C ALA A 20 -6.97 2.17 19.02
N SER A 21 -7.46 0.95 19.21
CA SER A 21 -6.94 -0.01 20.20
C SER A 21 -5.70 -0.79 19.74
N GLY A 22 -5.43 -0.88 18.44
CA GLY A 22 -4.27 -1.60 17.89
C GLY A 22 -2.93 -0.87 18.05
N CYS A 23 -2.93 0.44 18.35
CA CYS A 23 -1.73 1.28 18.27
C CYS A 23 -0.84 1.28 19.51
N GLN A 24 -1.26 0.74 20.65
CA GLN A 24 -0.47 0.76 21.88
C GLN A 24 0.45 -0.45 22.10
N PHE A 25 0.40 -1.47 21.24
CA PHE A 25 1.09 -2.75 21.49
C PHE A 25 2.12 -3.16 20.44
N SER A 26 2.35 -2.38 19.40
CA SER A 26 3.36 -2.73 18.39
C SER A 26 4.70 -2.07 18.68
N VAL A 27 5.71 -2.90 18.89
CA VAL A 27 7.11 -2.46 18.95
C VAL A 27 7.57 -2.13 17.52
N ASP A 28 8.27 -1.01 17.33
CA ASP A 28 8.89 -0.70 16.03
C ASP A 28 9.96 -1.72 15.70
N ALA A 29 9.84 -2.38 14.53
CA ALA A 29 10.75 -3.46 14.13
C ALA A 29 12.20 -3.02 14.00
N GLU A 30 12.44 -1.80 13.55
CA GLU A 30 13.76 -1.23 13.40
C GLU A 30 14.39 -0.95 14.76
N GLN A 31 13.63 -0.37 15.69
CA GLN A 31 14.07 -0.16 17.07
C GLN A 31 14.35 -1.49 17.77
N ALA A 32 13.48 -2.49 17.61
CA ALA A 32 13.70 -3.83 18.15
C ALA A 32 14.97 -4.48 17.58
N ARG A 33 15.21 -4.32 16.27
CA ARG A 33 16.43 -4.82 15.62
C ARG A 33 17.69 -4.15 16.16
N ILE A 34 17.70 -2.83 16.27
CA ILE A 34 18.83 -2.07 16.81
C ILE A 34 19.11 -2.52 18.24
N CYS A 35 18.06 -2.70 19.05
CA CYS A 35 18.21 -3.18 20.42
C CYS A 35 18.80 -4.61 20.48
N ARG A 36 18.37 -5.52 19.59
CA ARG A 36 18.94 -6.88 19.51
C ARG A 36 20.41 -6.87 19.11
N ILE A 37 20.77 -6.08 18.11
CA ILE A 37 22.15 -5.91 17.64
C ILE A 37 23.06 -5.43 18.79
N ALA A 38 22.55 -4.63 19.70
CA ALA A 38 23.32 -4.15 20.85
C ALA A 38 23.64 -5.25 21.90
N LEU A 39 22.81 -6.31 22.00
CA LEU A 39 22.93 -7.32 23.05
C LEU A 39 24.26 -8.10 23.06
N PRO A 40 24.82 -8.55 21.92
CA PRO A 40 26.10 -9.27 21.92
C PRO A 40 27.26 -8.45 22.50
N ALA A 41 27.25 -7.13 22.28
CA ALA A 41 28.27 -6.25 22.86
C ALA A 41 28.12 -6.04 24.39
N LEU A 42 26.94 -6.37 24.94
CA LEU A 42 26.65 -6.26 26.38
C LEU A 42 26.94 -7.55 27.16
N ASN A 43 27.24 -8.64 26.46
CA ASN A 43 27.47 -9.97 27.04
C ASN A 43 28.87 -10.50 26.70
N ALA A 44 29.25 -11.60 27.32
CA ALA A 44 30.56 -12.19 27.09
C ALA A 44 30.73 -12.66 25.64
N PRO A 45 31.89 -12.45 25.00
CA PRO A 45 32.14 -12.93 23.64
C PRO A 45 31.91 -14.44 23.51
N GLY A 46 31.19 -14.86 22.43
CA GLY A 46 30.90 -16.26 22.18
C GLY A 46 29.69 -16.83 22.93
N SER A 47 29.01 -16.02 23.76
CA SER A 47 27.73 -16.44 24.36
C SER A 47 26.58 -16.46 23.33
N GLN A 48 25.75 -17.49 23.39
CA GLN A 48 24.55 -17.58 22.56
C GLN A 48 23.42 -16.83 23.25
N ILE A 49 22.82 -15.86 22.52
CA ILE A 49 21.74 -15.03 23.02
C ILE A 49 20.44 -15.49 22.39
N ILE A 50 19.46 -15.82 23.22
CA ILE A 50 18.12 -16.25 22.79
C ILE A 50 17.10 -15.24 23.31
N ILE A 51 16.42 -14.55 22.40
CA ILE A 51 15.36 -13.59 22.75
C ILE A 51 14.10 -14.36 23.18
N GLU A 52 13.68 -14.18 24.43
CA GLU A 52 12.46 -14.80 24.95
C GLU A 52 11.24 -13.91 24.69
N ARG A 53 11.37 -12.58 24.83
CA ARG A 53 10.24 -11.66 24.68
C ARG A 53 10.69 -10.27 24.23
N THR A 54 9.94 -9.68 23.32
CA THR A 54 10.10 -8.28 22.90
C THR A 54 8.83 -7.52 23.26
N GLN A 55 8.95 -6.43 24.00
CA GLN A 55 7.82 -5.64 24.51
C GLN A 55 8.10 -4.14 24.32
N PRO A 56 7.05 -3.29 24.21
CA PRO A 56 7.25 -1.86 24.34
C PRO A 56 7.77 -1.55 25.75
N GLY A 57 8.80 -0.74 25.82
CA GLY A 57 9.37 -0.30 27.10
C GLY A 57 8.62 0.91 27.66
N PRO A 58 8.97 1.35 28.86
CA PRO A 58 8.34 2.49 29.51
C PRO A 58 8.56 3.78 28.71
N GLY A 59 7.51 4.59 28.54
CA GLY A 59 7.60 5.93 27.94
C GLY A 59 7.43 6.00 26.41
N GLY A 60 6.96 4.93 25.72
CA GLY A 60 6.59 4.96 24.29
C GLY A 60 7.75 4.99 23.30
N ARG A 61 8.94 5.44 23.72
CA ARG A 61 10.15 5.56 22.86
C ARG A 61 11.23 4.55 23.25
N SER A 62 10.81 3.40 23.74
CA SER A 62 11.74 2.38 24.21
C SER A 62 11.25 0.97 23.89
N VAL A 63 12.21 0.09 23.73
CA VAL A 63 11.98 -1.35 23.48
C VAL A 63 12.61 -2.12 24.60
N ARG A 64 11.85 -3.02 25.22
CA ARG A 64 12.34 -3.96 26.22
C ARG A 64 12.53 -5.33 25.58
N LEU A 65 13.72 -5.90 25.75
CA LEU A 65 14.06 -7.27 25.38
C LEU A 65 14.32 -8.07 26.64
N ASP A 66 13.55 -9.13 26.84
CA ASP A 66 13.87 -10.16 27.82
C ASP A 66 14.57 -11.30 27.08
N TYR A 67 15.76 -11.68 27.50
CA TYR A 67 16.60 -12.65 26.78
C TYR A 67 17.34 -13.57 27.73
N ARG A 68 17.72 -14.72 27.20
CA ARG A 68 18.52 -15.72 27.89
C ARG A 68 19.89 -15.82 27.25
N VAL A 69 20.90 -15.88 28.08
CA VAL A 69 22.28 -16.06 27.66
C VAL A 69 22.72 -17.47 28.01
N GLU A 70 23.10 -18.24 27.01
CA GLU A 70 23.71 -19.55 27.16
C GLU A 70 25.22 -19.37 26.99
N GLY A 71 25.96 -19.44 28.11
CA GLY A 71 27.41 -19.36 28.12
C GLY A 71 28.05 -20.70 27.82
N LEU A 72 29.37 -20.71 27.55
CA LEU A 72 30.18 -21.92 27.36
C LEU A 72 30.21 -22.81 28.61
N VAL A 73 29.98 -22.24 29.79
CA VAL A 73 30.00 -22.94 31.09
C VAL A 73 28.95 -22.31 32.01
N GLY A 74 28.06 -23.11 32.57
CA GLY A 74 27.06 -22.69 33.56
C GLY A 74 25.62 -22.79 33.10
N PRO A 75 24.67 -22.60 34.03
CA PRO A 75 23.25 -22.60 33.71
C PRO A 75 22.89 -21.33 32.88
N PRO A 76 21.84 -21.40 32.02
CA PRO A 76 21.41 -20.25 31.27
C PRO A 76 20.88 -19.16 32.20
N LEU A 77 21.35 -17.94 31.99
CA LEU A 77 20.97 -16.76 32.79
C LEU A 77 19.99 -15.91 32.04
N ARG A 78 18.94 -15.45 32.73
CA ARG A 78 17.94 -14.52 32.16
C ARG A 78 18.36 -13.10 32.46
N HIS A 79 18.31 -12.30 31.41
CA HIS A 79 18.64 -10.88 31.45
C HIS A 79 17.53 -10.07 30.75
N TRP A 80 17.53 -8.77 30.99
CA TRP A 80 16.71 -7.86 30.24
C TRP A 80 17.52 -6.61 29.84
N ALA A 81 17.12 -6.00 28.72
CA ALA A 81 17.63 -4.72 28.29
C ALA A 81 16.48 -3.84 27.81
N VAL A 82 16.54 -2.54 28.12
CA VAL A 82 15.61 -1.52 27.63
C VAL A 82 16.40 -0.51 26.82
N CYS A 83 16.16 -0.48 25.53
CA CYS A 83 16.77 0.48 24.61
C CYS A 83 15.86 1.67 24.45
N ARG A 84 16.38 2.89 24.68
CA ARG A 84 15.66 4.15 24.53
C ARG A 84 16.10 4.85 23.26
N PHE A 85 15.13 5.37 22.49
CA PHE A 85 15.35 6.02 21.21
C PHE A 85 14.99 7.50 21.26
N ALA A 86 15.60 8.30 20.37
CA ALA A 86 15.39 9.75 20.32
C ALA A 86 13.95 10.11 19.91
N ALA A 87 13.33 9.32 19.04
CA ALA A 87 11.98 9.55 18.56
C ALA A 87 11.24 8.23 18.29
N GLU A 88 9.98 8.34 17.93
CA GLU A 88 9.09 7.22 17.55
C GLU A 88 8.35 7.50 16.25
N GLY A 89 7.68 6.50 15.71
CA GLY A 89 6.78 6.64 14.58
C GLY A 89 7.48 6.97 13.27
N LEU A 90 7.10 8.08 12.64
CA LEU A 90 7.59 8.51 11.32
C LEU A 90 8.80 9.45 11.37
N SER A 91 9.34 9.71 12.54
CA SER A 91 10.51 10.59 12.68
C SER A 91 11.77 9.97 12.08
N ALA A 92 12.59 10.77 11.39
CA ALA A 92 13.88 10.33 10.85
C ALA A 92 14.88 9.87 11.94
N SER A 93 14.73 10.38 13.16
CA SER A 93 15.58 10.02 14.32
C SER A 93 15.04 8.83 15.13
N LYS A 94 14.01 8.12 14.66
CA LYS A 94 13.44 6.95 15.37
C LYS A 94 14.43 5.80 15.59
N ALA A 95 15.41 5.67 14.71
CA ALA A 95 16.45 4.66 14.77
C ALA A 95 17.65 5.08 15.65
N GLU A 96 17.64 6.29 16.19
CA GLU A 96 18.76 6.80 16.98
C GLU A 96 18.69 6.32 18.42
N LEU A 97 19.61 5.42 18.79
CA LEU A 97 19.74 4.89 20.15
C LEU A 97 20.33 5.95 21.09
N VAL A 98 19.58 6.34 22.12
CA VAL A 98 19.94 7.39 23.08
C VAL A 98 20.37 6.81 24.43
N GLY A 99 19.84 5.65 24.80
CA GLY A 99 20.17 5.02 26.09
C GLY A 99 19.90 3.54 26.09
N VAL A 100 20.62 2.81 26.95
CA VAL A 100 20.39 1.39 27.19
C VAL A 100 20.44 1.15 28.70
N ASP A 101 19.36 0.62 29.24
CA ASP A 101 19.25 0.18 30.63
C ASP A 101 19.26 -1.36 30.64
N THR A 102 20.02 -1.94 31.58
CA THR A 102 20.13 -3.40 31.73
C THR A 102 19.83 -3.80 33.17
N ASP A 103 19.68 -5.08 33.42
CA ASP A 103 19.60 -5.64 34.78
C ASP A 103 20.87 -5.35 35.64
N ARG A 104 21.98 -4.98 34.98
CA ARG A 104 23.24 -4.57 35.63
C ARG A 104 23.32 -3.06 35.85
N GLY A 105 22.31 -2.31 35.47
CA GLY A 105 22.22 -0.85 35.54
C GLY A 105 22.22 -0.15 34.16
N PRO A 106 22.02 1.17 34.16
CA PRO A 106 22.03 1.96 32.94
C PRO A 106 23.47 2.12 32.40
N LEU A 107 23.63 2.06 31.07
CA LEU A 107 24.90 2.38 30.43
C LEU A 107 25.17 3.89 30.50
N SER A 108 26.45 4.24 30.68
CA SER A 108 26.88 5.63 30.61
C SER A 108 26.69 6.20 29.20
N GLY A 109 26.46 7.51 29.07
CA GLY A 109 26.32 8.15 27.78
C GLY A 109 27.51 7.92 26.83
N SER A 110 28.74 7.85 27.34
CA SER A 110 29.94 7.50 26.57
C SER A 110 29.89 6.07 26.06
N SER A 111 29.45 5.12 26.89
CA SER A 111 29.28 3.72 26.49
C SER A 111 28.22 3.55 25.42
N VAL A 112 27.09 4.25 25.51
CA VAL A 112 26.05 4.24 24.49
C VAL A 112 26.55 4.83 23.18
N TYR A 113 27.33 5.94 23.25
CA TYR A 113 27.93 6.53 22.07
C TYR A 113 28.90 5.56 21.36
N LEU A 114 29.79 4.91 22.11
CA LEU A 114 30.74 3.93 21.57
C LEU A 114 30.00 2.72 20.99
N LEU A 115 29.00 2.19 21.69
CA LEU A 115 28.15 1.08 21.24
C LEU A 115 27.48 1.39 19.90
N ARG A 116 26.86 2.57 19.80
CA ARG A 116 26.22 3.01 18.57
C ARG A 116 27.23 3.17 17.44
N ARG A 117 28.25 3.98 17.62
CA ARG A 117 29.17 4.40 16.56
C ARG A 117 30.08 3.30 16.05
N PHE A 118 30.53 2.40 16.91
CA PHE A 118 31.54 1.42 16.55
C PHE A 118 31.04 -0.01 16.48
N TYR A 119 29.83 -0.28 16.96
CA TYR A 119 29.27 -1.62 16.92
C TYR A 119 27.93 -1.70 16.20
N VAL A 120 26.91 -0.98 16.64
CA VAL A 120 25.56 -1.07 16.05
C VAL A 120 25.55 -0.70 14.55
N ASP A 121 26.31 0.33 14.17
CA ASP A 121 26.43 0.79 12.78
C ASP A 121 27.50 0.02 11.98
N SER A 122 28.16 -0.98 12.57
CA SER A 122 29.20 -1.78 11.92
C SER A 122 28.62 -3.03 11.23
N VAL A 123 29.36 -3.54 10.24
CA VAL A 123 29.00 -4.82 9.56
C VAL A 123 29.04 -5.99 10.56
N GLU A 124 29.95 -5.96 11.52
CA GLU A 124 30.09 -6.97 12.56
C GLU A 124 28.84 -7.01 13.46
N GLY A 125 28.36 -5.85 13.91
CA GLY A 125 27.12 -5.75 14.69
C GLY A 125 25.90 -6.25 13.91
N LEU A 126 25.80 -5.92 12.63
CA LEU A 126 24.71 -6.38 11.79
C LEU A 126 24.67 -7.91 11.60
N MET A 127 25.84 -8.54 11.55
CA MET A 127 25.98 -9.99 11.46
C MET A 127 25.76 -10.70 12.80
N ALA A 128 25.90 -9.99 13.89
CA ALA A 128 25.74 -10.52 15.24
C ALA A 128 24.30 -10.44 15.78
N ASP A 129 23.31 -10.01 14.97
CA ASP A 129 21.90 -9.99 15.39
C ASP A 129 21.44 -11.40 15.80
N PRO A 130 21.08 -11.65 17.08
CA PRO A 130 20.61 -12.96 17.54
C PRO A 130 19.25 -13.36 16.95
N GLY A 131 18.65 -12.49 16.13
CA GLY A 131 17.33 -12.70 15.56
C GLY A 131 16.19 -12.43 16.55
N PRO A 132 14.96 -12.42 16.08
CA PRO A 132 13.78 -12.04 16.88
C PRO A 132 13.34 -13.07 17.93
N GLY A 133 14.13 -14.11 18.19
CA GLY A 133 13.75 -15.23 19.04
C GLY A 133 12.74 -16.18 18.38
N ASP A 134 12.43 -17.30 19.01
CA ASP A 134 11.47 -18.27 18.47
C ASP A 134 10.02 -17.83 18.76
N ARG A 135 9.59 -16.74 18.09
CA ARG A 135 8.17 -16.33 18.08
C ARG A 135 7.28 -17.40 17.42
N ALA A 136 7.90 -18.39 16.80
CA ALA A 136 7.23 -19.49 16.13
C ALA A 136 7.01 -20.71 17.05
N ALA A 137 7.50 -20.69 18.27
CA ALA A 137 7.23 -21.73 19.25
C ALA A 137 5.72 -21.78 19.57
N GLY A 138 5.07 -22.92 19.28
CA GLY A 138 3.65 -23.11 19.49
C GLY A 138 2.74 -22.78 18.30
N LEU A 139 3.28 -22.40 17.14
CA LEU A 139 2.49 -22.26 15.92
C LEU A 139 2.11 -23.63 15.35
N ARG A 140 0.96 -23.62 14.66
CA ARG A 140 0.47 -24.82 13.96
C ARG A 140 1.44 -25.20 12.84
N GLU A 141 1.92 -26.43 12.87
CA GLU A 141 2.72 -27.00 11.78
C GLU A 141 1.85 -27.40 10.60
N VAL A 142 2.28 -27.05 9.41
CA VAL A 142 1.63 -27.40 8.14
C VAL A 142 2.68 -27.91 7.15
N PRO A 143 2.27 -28.69 6.12
CA PRO A 143 3.18 -29.11 5.07
C PRO A 143 3.83 -27.91 4.36
N GLU A 144 5.10 -28.00 4.01
CA GLU A 144 5.87 -26.93 3.38
C GLU A 144 5.21 -26.33 2.13
N PRO A 145 4.65 -27.11 1.18
CA PRO A 145 3.97 -26.54 0.01
C PRO A 145 2.76 -25.69 0.39
N VAL A 146 2.03 -26.08 1.44
CA VAL A 146 0.86 -25.34 1.94
C VAL A 146 1.30 -24.04 2.60
N ALA A 147 2.37 -24.09 3.41
CA ALA A 147 2.95 -22.90 4.04
C ALA A 147 3.42 -21.90 2.99
N TYR A 148 4.13 -22.38 1.96
CA TYR A 148 4.63 -21.53 0.88
C TYR A 148 3.48 -20.87 0.10
N LEU A 149 2.45 -21.66 -0.30
CA LEU A 149 1.27 -21.12 -0.97
C LEU A 149 0.54 -20.09 -0.10
N ALA A 150 0.35 -20.39 1.18
CA ALA A 150 -0.28 -19.46 2.13
C ALA A 150 0.49 -18.12 2.22
N GLN A 151 1.84 -18.19 2.27
CA GLN A 151 2.68 -17.00 2.23
C GLN A 151 2.47 -16.19 0.96
N GLN A 152 2.40 -16.84 -0.21
CA GLN A 152 2.18 -16.14 -1.49
C GLN A 152 0.81 -15.47 -1.55
N VAL A 153 -0.23 -16.12 -1.04
CA VAL A 153 -1.57 -15.53 -0.95
C VAL A 153 -1.55 -14.30 -0.05
N LEU A 154 -0.94 -14.38 1.14
CA LEU A 154 -0.86 -13.24 2.07
C LEU A 154 -0.08 -12.06 1.47
N VAL A 155 1.05 -12.32 0.82
CA VAL A 155 1.87 -11.28 0.16
C VAL A 155 1.15 -10.67 -1.05
N SER A 156 0.26 -11.43 -1.73
CA SER A 156 -0.51 -10.92 -2.86
C SER A 156 -1.60 -9.91 -2.47
N LEU A 157 -2.12 -9.97 -1.23
CA LEU A 157 -3.27 -9.16 -0.79
C LEU A 157 -3.11 -7.65 -1.02
N PRO A 158 -2.02 -6.99 -0.59
CA PRO A 158 -1.86 -5.55 -0.85
C PRO A 158 -1.82 -5.23 -2.35
N ARG A 159 -1.08 -6.02 -3.12
CA ARG A 159 -0.93 -5.82 -4.57
C ARG A 159 -2.26 -5.98 -5.31
N THR A 160 -3.00 -7.04 -5.00
CA THR A 160 -4.33 -7.29 -5.59
C THR A 160 -5.31 -6.16 -5.26
N GLY A 161 -5.27 -5.65 -4.03
CA GLY A 161 -6.08 -4.52 -3.60
C GLY A 161 -5.75 -3.23 -4.36
N ILE A 162 -4.47 -2.90 -4.47
CA ILE A 162 -3.99 -1.70 -5.18
C ILE A 162 -4.37 -1.76 -6.67
N TYR A 163 -4.08 -2.88 -7.34
CA TYR A 163 -4.40 -3.03 -8.77
C TYR A 163 -5.90 -3.06 -9.00
N GLY A 164 -6.67 -3.73 -8.13
CA GLY A 164 -8.11 -3.75 -8.21
C GLY A 164 -8.73 -2.35 -8.09
N LEU A 165 -8.28 -1.57 -7.11
CA LEU A 165 -8.76 -0.20 -6.90
C LEU A 165 -8.43 0.70 -8.08
N LEU A 166 -7.20 0.61 -8.59
CA LEU A 166 -6.73 1.44 -9.70
C LEU A 166 -7.42 1.07 -11.02
N ALA A 167 -7.62 -0.23 -11.28
CA ALA A 167 -8.35 -0.73 -12.44
C ALA A 167 -9.83 -0.31 -12.41
N ALA A 168 -10.49 -0.41 -11.25
CA ALA A 168 -11.86 0.02 -11.06
C ALA A 168 -12.02 1.54 -11.30
N ALA A 169 -11.07 2.34 -10.78
CA ALA A 169 -11.03 3.78 -11.01
C ALA A 169 -10.79 4.13 -12.49
N TYR A 170 -9.96 3.35 -13.18
CA TYR A 170 -9.74 3.48 -14.61
C TYR A 170 -11.02 3.18 -15.41
N ALA A 171 -11.69 2.07 -15.10
CA ALA A 171 -12.93 1.67 -15.74
C ALA A 171 -14.07 2.69 -15.53
N LEU A 172 -14.07 3.37 -14.39
CA LEU A 172 -15.04 4.43 -14.09
C LEU A 172 -14.93 5.59 -15.09
N VAL A 173 -13.72 6.03 -15.44
CA VAL A 173 -13.49 7.08 -16.44
C VAL A 173 -13.78 6.57 -17.85
N PHE A 174 -13.27 5.37 -18.15
CA PHE A 174 -13.46 4.78 -19.48
C PHE A 174 -14.94 4.58 -19.84
N GLY A 175 -15.78 4.20 -18.88
CA GLY A 175 -17.21 3.99 -19.10
C GLY A 175 -17.98 5.23 -19.56
N LEU A 176 -17.50 6.46 -19.24
CA LEU A 176 -18.13 7.70 -19.74
C LEU A 176 -17.47 8.23 -21.01
N VAL A 177 -16.15 8.12 -21.10
CA VAL A 177 -15.37 8.76 -22.19
C VAL A 177 -15.18 7.81 -23.36
N SER A 178 -15.23 6.49 -23.11
CA SER A 178 -14.96 5.41 -24.07
C SER A 178 -13.63 5.59 -24.80
N ARG A 179 -12.62 6.16 -24.11
CA ARG A 179 -11.27 6.42 -24.62
C ARG A 179 -10.22 5.98 -23.62
N ILE A 180 -9.14 5.43 -24.13
CA ILE A 180 -7.97 5.05 -23.32
C ILE A 180 -7.28 6.34 -22.85
N ASN A 181 -7.01 6.42 -21.54
CA ASN A 181 -6.31 7.52 -20.92
C ASN A 181 -4.99 7.01 -20.30
N LEU A 182 -3.87 7.21 -21.01
CA LEU A 182 -2.55 6.75 -20.55
C LEU A 182 -1.96 7.63 -19.43
N ALA A 183 -2.48 8.84 -19.22
CA ALA A 183 -2.08 9.69 -18.10
C ALA A 183 -2.67 9.25 -16.76
N PHE A 184 -3.57 8.26 -16.74
CA PHE A 184 -4.29 7.89 -15.52
C PHE A 184 -3.36 7.38 -14.40
N GLY A 185 -2.30 6.66 -14.76
CA GLY A 185 -1.33 6.16 -13.79
C GLY A 185 -0.54 7.26 -13.09
N GLU A 186 -0.32 8.39 -13.77
CA GLU A 186 0.36 9.54 -13.17
C GLU A 186 -0.46 10.19 -12.06
N LEU A 187 -1.78 10.03 -12.05
CA LEU A 187 -2.62 10.48 -10.94
C LEU A 187 -2.34 9.69 -9.66
N ALA A 188 -1.97 8.41 -9.78
CA ALA A 188 -1.51 7.63 -8.63
C ALA A 188 -0.14 8.13 -8.14
N ALA A 189 0.77 8.49 -9.05
CA ALA A 189 2.06 9.08 -8.67
C ALA A 189 1.90 10.46 -8.01
N VAL A 190 0.99 11.31 -8.51
CA VAL A 190 0.61 12.58 -7.86
C VAL A 190 0.07 12.33 -6.45
N GLY A 191 -0.81 11.32 -6.30
CA GLY A 191 -1.34 10.94 -4.99
C GLY A 191 -0.26 10.42 -4.04
N ALA A 192 0.65 9.59 -4.53
CA ALA A 192 1.82 9.11 -3.78
C ALA A 192 2.67 10.28 -3.26
N ALA A 193 2.97 11.23 -4.15
CA ALA A 193 3.69 12.45 -3.83
C ALA A 193 2.99 13.29 -2.76
N ALA A 194 1.68 13.50 -2.93
CA ALA A 194 0.86 14.25 -1.98
C ALA A 194 0.76 13.52 -0.62
N ALA A 195 0.74 12.18 -0.62
CA ALA A 195 0.77 11.40 0.62
C ALA A 195 2.07 11.61 1.39
N VAL A 196 3.23 11.53 0.71
CA VAL A 196 4.54 11.79 1.32
C VAL A 196 4.61 13.21 1.88
N ALA A 197 4.14 14.21 1.11
CA ALA A 197 4.08 15.60 1.57
C ALA A 197 3.16 15.76 2.79
N GLY A 198 2.01 15.06 2.82
CA GLY A 198 1.10 15.06 3.95
C GLY A 198 1.69 14.44 5.21
N VAL A 199 2.43 13.33 5.07
CA VAL A 199 3.18 12.72 6.17
C VAL A 199 4.28 13.67 6.67
N ALA A 200 5.05 14.29 5.77
CA ALA A 200 6.08 15.26 6.13
C ALA A 200 5.48 16.48 6.85
N MET A 201 4.32 16.96 6.40
CA MET A 201 3.61 18.05 7.08
C MET A 201 3.15 17.65 8.47
N ALA A 202 2.61 16.45 8.66
CA ALA A 202 2.20 15.93 9.97
C ALA A 202 3.37 15.89 10.95
N THR A 203 4.53 15.34 10.51
CA THR A 203 5.73 15.28 11.34
C THR A 203 6.27 16.69 11.65
N GLY A 204 6.23 17.62 10.69
CA GLY A 204 6.62 19.02 10.89
C GLY A 204 5.72 19.77 11.88
N LEU A 205 4.45 19.37 12.01
CA LEU A 205 3.50 19.88 13.01
C LEU A 205 3.65 19.18 14.38
N GLY A 206 4.57 18.26 14.52
CA GLY A 206 4.84 17.53 15.78
C GLY A 206 4.00 16.25 15.97
N PHE A 207 3.22 15.84 14.97
CA PHE A 207 2.50 14.56 15.01
C PHE A 207 3.43 13.41 14.62
N SER A 208 4.01 12.72 15.58
CA SER A 208 4.89 11.55 15.35
C SER A 208 4.11 10.23 15.20
N ALA A 209 2.85 10.20 15.60
CA ALA A 209 2.02 9.01 15.53
C ALA A 209 1.80 8.56 14.06
N PRO A 210 2.08 7.29 13.69
CA PRO A 210 1.95 6.80 12.32
C PRO A 210 0.55 6.99 11.74
N LEU A 211 -0.50 6.80 12.55
CA LEU A 211 -1.90 6.99 12.13
C LEU A 211 -2.21 8.43 11.75
N ALA A 212 -1.71 9.42 12.50
CA ALA A 212 -1.94 10.83 12.20
C ALA A 212 -1.24 11.22 10.89
N GLY A 213 0.02 10.77 10.71
CA GLY A 213 0.78 11.00 9.48
C GLY A 213 0.13 10.37 8.25
N LEU A 214 -0.23 9.09 8.35
CA LEU A 214 -0.92 8.40 7.25
C LEU A 214 -2.31 8.98 6.98
N GLY A 215 -3.06 9.35 8.02
CA GLY A 215 -4.37 9.98 7.89
C GLY A 215 -4.30 11.28 7.09
N LEU A 216 -3.36 12.16 7.44
CA LEU A 216 -3.15 13.41 6.70
C LEU A 216 -2.62 13.13 5.28
N GLY A 217 -1.71 12.15 5.13
CA GLY A 217 -1.22 11.71 3.82
C GLY A 217 -2.34 11.23 2.91
N ILE A 218 -3.26 10.40 3.41
CA ILE A 218 -4.44 9.93 2.67
C ILE A 218 -5.33 11.10 2.26
N LEU A 219 -5.60 12.04 3.17
CA LEU A 219 -6.42 13.22 2.86
C LEU A 219 -5.79 14.08 1.76
N CYS A 220 -4.49 14.35 1.86
CA CYS A 220 -3.75 15.09 0.84
C CYS A 220 -3.78 14.37 -0.51
N ALA A 221 -3.63 13.05 -0.53
CA ALA A 221 -3.63 12.24 -1.75
C ALA A 221 -5.01 12.18 -2.40
N LEU A 222 -6.08 12.00 -1.63
CA LEU A 222 -7.46 12.03 -2.11
C LEU A 222 -7.79 13.40 -2.74
N PHE A 223 -7.42 14.48 -2.06
CA PHE A 223 -7.65 15.83 -2.54
C PHE A 223 -6.83 16.14 -3.80
N ALA A 224 -5.52 15.86 -3.79
CA ALA A 224 -4.64 16.09 -4.93
C ALA A 224 -5.07 15.24 -6.15
N GLY A 225 -5.31 13.93 -5.95
CA GLY A 225 -5.79 13.06 -7.00
C GLY A 225 -7.10 13.53 -7.62
N ALA A 226 -8.08 13.91 -6.80
CA ALA A 226 -9.35 14.46 -7.26
C ALA A 226 -9.16 15.78 -8.03
N LEU A 227 -8.37 16.70 -7.48
CA LEU A 227 -8.13 18.02 -8.08
C LEU A 227 -7.41 17.92 -9.42
N TYR A 228 -6.27 17.20 -9.47
CA TYR A 228 -5.49 17.06 -10.70
C TYR A 228 -6.27 16.32 -11.79
N SER A 229 -7.04 15.28 -11.41
CA SER A 229 -7.91 14.57 -12.34
C SER A 229 -9.04 15.45 -12.87
N ALA A 230 -9.70 16.24 -12.04
CA ALA A 230 -10.74 17.16 -12.44
C ALA A 230 -10.21 18.28 -13.35
N VAL A 231 -9.05 18.85 -13.03
CA VAL A 231 -8.38 19.88 -13.84
C VAL A 231 -7.95 19.30 -15.18
N ALA A 232 -7.22 18.18 -15.19
CA ALA A 232 -6.83 17.51 -16.43
C ALA A 232 -8.04 17.11 -17.28
N GLY A 233 -9.11 16.66 -16.62
CA GLY A 233 -10.37 16.34 -17.27
C GLY A 233 -11.04 17.55 -17.91
N HIS A 234 -11.06 18.69 -17.23
CA HIS A 234 -11.67 19.92 -17.76
C HIS A 234 -10.90 20.45 -18.95
N PHE A 235 -9.58 20.52 -18.88
CA PHE A 235 -8.75 21.16 -19.90
C PHE A 235 -8.39 20.23 -21.08
N ALA A 236 -8.16 18.95 -20.81
CA ALA A 236 -7.73 17.98 -21.81
C ALA A 236 -8.86 17.04 -22.22
N VAL A 237 -9.36 16.21 -21.29
CA VAL A 237 -10.27 15.10 -21.61
C VAL A 237 -11.60 15.58 -22.19
N ALA A 238 -12.21 16.62 -21.62
CA ALA A 238 -13.51 17.13 -22.10
C ALA A 238 -13.43 17.72 -23.52
N ARG A 239 -12.28 18.33 -23.90
CA ARG A 239 -12.09 18.89 -25.25
C ARG A 239 -11.72 17.84 -26.29
N ILE A 240 -11.16 16.72 -25.86
CA ILE A 240 -10.65 15.65 -26.73
C ILE A 240 -11.68 14.54 -26.87
N ALA A 241 -12.59 14.36 -25.91
CA ALA A 241 -13.62 13.32 -25.91
C ALA A 241 -14.50 13.34 -27.16
N SER A 242 -14.76 14.53 -27.73
CA SER A 242 -15.52 14.71 -28.98
C SER A 242 -14.75 14.44 -30.25
N ARG A 243 -13.42 14.19 -30.16
CA ARG A 243 -12.54 13.96 -31.32
C ARG A 243 -12.34 12.46 -31.57
N SER A 244 -11.69 12.11 -32.69
CA SER A 244 -11.35 10.73 -33.02
C SER A 244 -10.41 10.10 -31.99
N ALA A 245 -10.24 8.77 -32.00
CA ALA A 245 -9.50 8.04 -30.98
C ALA A 245 -7.99 8.39 -30.96
N GLN A 246 -7.36 8.59 -32.12
CA GLN A 246 -5.94 8.87 -32.22
C GLN A 246 -5.49 10.18 -31.56
N PRO A 247 -6.10 11.37 -31.83
CA PRO A 247 -5.74 12.59 -31.12
C PRO A 247 -5.94 12.49 -29.60
N SER A 248 -6.94 11.74 -29.14
CA SER A 248 -7.19 11.51 -27.71
C SER A 248 -6.04 10.73 -27.08
N LEU A 249 -5.58 9.67 -27.73
CA LEU A 249 -4.47 8.86 -27.23
C LEU A 249 -3.18 9.68 -27.12
N ILE A 250 -2.82 10.40 -28.20
CA ILE A 250 -1.60 11.25 -28.24
C ILE A 250 -1.64 12.32 -27.15
N ALA A 251 -2.80 12.97 -26.95
CA ALA A 251 -2.92 13.99 -25.92
C ALA A 251 -2.80 13.44 -24.51
N THR A 252 -3.31 12.22 -24.23
CA THR A 252 -3.13 11.59 -22.92
C THR A 252 -1.70 11.11 -22.67
N VAL A 253 -0.95 10.71 -23.71
CA VAL A 253 0.50 10.47 -23.64
C VAL A 253 1.24 11.76 -23.29
N GLY A 254 0.94 12.86 -24.00
CA GLY A 254 1.53 14.17 -23.70
C GLY A 254 1.23 14.63 -22.27
N LEU A 255 0.01 14.42 -21.80
CA LEU A 255 -0.37 14.72 -20.41
C LEU A 255 0.38 13.84 -19.40
N SER A 256 0.58 12.54 -19.71
CA SER A 256 1.37 11.64 -18.86
C SER A 256 2.81 12.14 -18.73
N LEU A 257 3.46 12.45 -19.85
CA LEU A 257 4.81 12.99 -19.84
C LEU A 257 4.90 14.32 -19.09
N PHE A 258 3.93 15.21 -19.27
CA PHE A 258 3.85 16.47 -18.54
C PHE A 258 3.75 16.25 -17.03
N LEU A 259 2.85 15.37 -16.56
CA LEU A 259 2.70 15.07 -15.14
C LEU A 259 3.95 14.39 -14.55
N MET A 260 4.56 13.49 -15.30
CA MET A 260 5.81 12.83 -14.91
C MET A 260 6.95 13.85 -14.70
N GLU A 261 7.15 14.77 -15.68
CA GLU A 261 8.15 15.82 -15.57
C GLU A 261 7.81 16.84 -14.49
N TYR A 262 6.54 17.17 -14.33
CA TYR A 262 6.08 18.02 -13.22
C TYR A 262 6.45 17.42 -11.86
N LEU A 263 6.19 16.12 -11.66
CA LEU A 263 6.57 15.43 -10.42
C LEU A 263 8.09 15.40 -10.23
N ARG A 264 8.85 15.15 -11.29
CA ARG A 264 10.33 15.18 -11.25
C ARG A 264 10.87 16.54 -10.81
N LEU A 265 10.28 17.62 -11.29
CA LEU A 265 10.67 19.00 -10.92
C LEU A 265 10.19 19.36 -9.50
N ALA A 266 8.99 18.93 -9.11
CA ALA A 266 8.40 19.27 -7.83
C ALA A 266 9.04 18.51 -6.64
N GLN A 267 9.45 17.24 -6.86
CA GLN A 267 9.98 16.37 -5.79
C GLN A 267 11.50 16.17 -5.85
N SER A 268 12.20 16.71 -6.85
CA SER A 268 13.56 16.31 -7.19
C SER A 268 13.61 14.91 -7.84
N PRO A 269 14.65 14.55 -8.62
CA PRO A 269 14.77 13.23 -9.23
C PRO A 269 15.00 12.10 -8.22
N VAL A 270 15.23 12.44 -6.95
CA VAL A 270 15.43 11.46 -5.87
C VAL A 270 14.08 10.97 -5.37
N THR A 271 13.91 9.66 -5.31
CA THR A 271 12.70 9.06 -4.72
C THR A 271 12.61 9.43 -3.24
N VAL A 272 11.52 10.09 -2.85
CA VAL A 272 11.25 10.39 -1.45
C VAL A 272 10.60 9.16 -0.80
N TRP A 273 11.13 8.77 0.36
CA TRP A 273 10.73 7.56 1.07
C TRP A 273 9.96 7.89 2.34
N ILE A 274 8.93 7.11 2.62
CA ILE A 274 8.32 7.06 3.95
C ILE A 274 9.08 6.00 4.76
N PRO A 275 9.51 6.31 6.00
CA PRO A 275 10.13 5.31 6.86
C PRO A 275 9.21 4.10 7.03
N PRO A 276 9.75 2.86 7.07
CA PRO A 276 8.94 1.67 7.25
C PRO A 276 8.19 1.75 8.59
N ILE A 277 6.88 1.54 8.53
CA ILE A 277 5.99 1.52 9.69
C ILE A 277 5.33 0.16 9.77
N TRP A 278 5.13 -0.34 11.00
CA TRP A 278 4.45 -1.64 11.26
C TRP A 278 5.01 -2.78 10.40
N SER A 279 6.34 -2.82 10.25
CA SER A 279 7.05 -3.82 9.43
C SER A 279 7.33 -5.13 10.17
N ASP A 280 7.03 -5.22 11.47
CA ASP A 280 7.15 -6.44 12.25
C ASP A 280 6.27 -7.54 11.68
N THR A 281 6.87 -8.70 11.38
CA THR A 281 6.13 -9.83 10.86
C THR A 281 5.39 -10.55 11.99
N LEU A 282 4.07 -10.68 11.84
CA LEU A 282 3.22 -11.49 12.70
C LEU A 282 3.27 -12.94 12.19
N PRO A 283 3.88 -13.88 12.92
CA PRO A 283 3.96 -15.27 12.50
C PRO A 283 2.60 -15.95 12.68
N LEU A 284 2.15 -16.68 11.66
CA LEU A 284 0.83 -17.34 11.64
C LEU A 284 0.93 -18.86 11.63
N LEU A 285 1.82 -19.42 10.80
CA LEU A 285 2.00 -20.86 10.59
C LEU A 285 3.49 -21.18 10.51
N ARG A 286 3.83 -22.44 10.73
CA ARG A 286 5.21 -22.93 10.64
C ARG A 286 5.27 -24.21 9.77
N ALA A 287 6.35 -24.35 9.00
CA ALA A 287 6.70 -25.56 8.28
C ALA A 287 8.22 -25.81 8.43
N GLY A 288 8.60 -26.60 9.44
CA GLY A 288 10.01 -26.75 9.80
C GLY A 288 10.67 -25.41 10.17
N SER A 289 11.66 -24.99 9.41
CA SER A 289 12.34 -23.68 9.59
C SER A 289 11.62 -22.51 8.92
N PHE A 290 10.68 -22.79 8.02
CA PHE A 290 9.92 -21.75 7.29
C PHE A 290 8.74 -21.26 8.13
N VAL A 291 8.64 -19.93 8.32
CA VAL A 291 7.56 -19.30 9.09
C VAL A 291 6.72 -18.44 8.16
N VAL A 292 5.44 -18.76 8.06
CA VAL A 292 4.44 -17.95 7.35
C VAL A 292 4.06 -16.77 8.22
N GLY A 293 4.21 -15.57 7.67
CA GLY A 293 3.88 -14.37 8.41
C GLY A 293 3.32 -13.25 7.53
N VAL A 294 2.66 -12.30 8.17
CA VAL A 294 2.09 -11.11 7.55
C VAL A 294 2.52 -9.87 8.32
N THR A 295 2.82 -8.79 7.62
CA THR A 295 3.10 -7.52 8.28
C THR A 295 1.80 -6.77 8.55
N PRO A 296 1.65 -6.06 9.69
CA PRO A 296 0.46 -5.25 9.94
C PRO A 296 0.21 -4.20 8.85
N VAL A 297 1.27 -3.62 8.26
CA VAL A 297 1.12 -2.67 7.14
C VAL A 297 0.43 -3.32 5.94
N SER A 298 0.72 -4.60 5.62
CA SER A 298 0.05 -5.33 4.53
C SER A 298 -1.44 -5.54 4.82
N LEU A 299 -1.80 -5.82 6.08
CA LEU A 299 -3.21 -5.95 6.48
C LEU A 299 -3.95 -4.62 6.38
N VAL A 300 -3.34 -3.52 6.87
CA VAL A 300 -3.91 -2.18 6.79
C VAL A 300 -4.09 -1.76 5.33
N THR A 301 -3.06 -1.91 4.50
CA THR A 301 -3.10 -1.57 3.07
C THR A 301 -4.21 -2.34 2.35
N SER A 302 -4.30 -3.66 2.58
CA SER A 302 -5.34 -4.51 1.99
C SER A 302 -6.73 -4.14 2.49
N GLY A 303 -6.86 -3.86 3.79
CA GLY A 303 -8.13 -3.45 4.40
C GLY A 303 -8.64 -2.11 3.86
N VAL A 304 -7.75 -1.11 3.73
CA VAL A 304 -8.09 0.20 3.15
C VAL A 304 -8.47 0.06 1.68
N ALA A 305 -7.72 -0.73 0.90
CA ALA A 305 -8.05 -0.99 -0.51
C ALA A 305 -9.41 -1.66 -0.65
N ALA A 306 -9.71 -2.69 0.15
CA ALA A 306 -11.00 -3.39 0.15
C ALA A 306 -12.14 -2.46 0.57
N ALA A 307 -11.95 -1.64 1.61
CA ALA A 307 -12.95 -0.67 2.06
C ALA A 307 -13.24 0.39 0.99
N ALA A 308 -12.20 0.92 0.33
CA ALA A 308 -12.34 1.88 -0.76
C ALA A 308 -13.05 1.27 -1.97
N ALA A 309 -12.70 0.04 -2.35
CA ALA A 309 -13.37 -0.69 -3.42
C ALA A 309 -14.85 -0.94 -3.09
N ALA A 310 -15.16 -1.37 -1.86
CA ALA A 310 -16.53 -1.56 -1.39
C ALA A 310 -17.32 -0.23 -1.38
N ALA A 311 -16.71 0.86 -0.94
CA ALA A 311 -17.32 2.20 -0.97
C ALA A 311 -17.59 2.65 -2.41
N LEU A 312 -16.66 2.42 -3.34
CA LEU A 312 -16.84 2.72 -4.76
C LEU A 312 -18.02 1.91 -5.35
N LEU A 313 -18.03 0.59 -5.14
CA LEU A 313 -19.10 -0.28 -5.63
C LEU A 313 -20.47 0.09 -5.03
N THR A 314 -20.53 0.36 -3.74
CA THR A 314 -21.80 0.79 -3.10
C THR A 314 -22.27 2.13 -3.61
N THR A 315 -21.36 3.08 -3.86
CA THR A 315 -21.68 4.36 -4.50
C THR A 315 -22.22 4.12 -5.90
N MET A 316 -21.59 3.28 -6.71
CA MET A 316 -22.05 2.97 -8.06
C MET A 316 -23.40 2.24 -8.08
N HIS A 317 -23.66 1.33 -7.12
CA HIS A 317 -24.93 0.56 -7.14
C HIS A 317 -26.09 1.29 -6.47
N ARG A 318 -25.86 2.03 -5.38
CA ARG A 318 -26.96 2.57 -4.53
C ARG A 318 -27.21 4.06 -4.67
N SER A 319 -26.25 4.85 -5.19
CA SER A 319 -26.39 6.32 -5.25
C SER A 319 -27.09 6.81 -6.53
N GLY A 320 -27.58 8.06 -6.48
CA GLY A 320 -28.05 8.80 -7.64
C GLY A 320 -26.97 9.01 -8.70
N PHE A 321 -25.72 9.22 -8.21
CA PHE A 321 -24.55 9.35 -9.08
C PHE A 321 -24.34 8.08 -9.92
N GLY A 322 -24.37 6.91 -9.30
CA GLY A 322 -24.17 5.64 -10.02
C GLY A 322 -25.30 5.34 -11.02
N ARG A 323 -26.53 5.75 -10.71
CA ARG A 323 -27.64 5.64 -11.69
C ARG A 323 -27.43 6.55 -12.89
N ALA A 324 -27.08 7.81 -12.64
CA ALA A 324 -26.80 8.78 -13.71
C ALA A 324 -25.59 8.34 -14.56
N TRP A 325 -24.55 7.77 -13.92
CA TRP A 325 -23.37 7.25 -14.60
C TRP A 325 -23.72 6.11 -15.55
N ARG A 326 -24.52 5.12 -15.12
CA ARG A 326 -24.96 4.01 -15.99
C ARG A 326 -25.84 4.50 -17.14
N ALA A 327 -26.82 5.37 -16.85
CA ALA A 327 -27.66 5.92 -17.88
C ALA A 327 -26.89 6.68 -18.97
N TYR A 328 -25.88 7.46 -18.55
CA TYR A 328 -25.01 8.20 -19.46
C TYR A 328 -24.03 7.28 -20.23
N ALA A 329 -23.55 6.21 -19.60
CA ALA A 329 -22.70 5.22 -20.24
C ALA A 329 -23.44 4.42 -21.31
N ASP A 330 -24.74 4.16 -21.11
CA ASP A 330 -25.61 3.46 -22.09
C ASP A 330 -25.97 4.37 -23.27
N ASP A 331 -26.56 5.54 -23.01
CA ASP A 331 -26.92 6.52 -24.03
C ASP A 331 -26.81 7.96 -23.49
N PRO A 332 -25.75 8.68 -23.88
CA PRO A 332 -25.54 10.07 -23.44
C PRO A 332 -26.65 11.03 -23.85
N LYS A 333 -27.30 10.81 -25.04
CA LYS A 333 -28.37 11.67 -25.54
C LYS A 333 -29.65 11.45 -24.74
N ALA A 334 -30.04 10.20 -24.54
CA ALA A 334 -31.25 9.85 -23.76
C ALA A 334 -31.08 10.28 -22.29
N ALA A 335 -29.88 10.12 -21.70
CA ALA A 335 -29.60 10.58 -20.37
C ALA A 335 -29.70 12.10 -20.22
N ALA A 336 -29.21 12.86 -21.20
CA ALA A 336 -29.34 14.33 -21.21
C ALA A 336 -30.81 14.78 -21.30
N LEU A 337 -31.64 14.12 -22.13
CA LEU A 337 -33.07 14.36 -22.20
C LEU A 337 -33.81 14.04 -20.90
N SER A 338 -33.29 13.10 -20.12
CA SER A 338 -33.78 12.75 -18.78
C SER A 338 -33.24 13.67 -17.66
N GLY A 339 -32.55 14.77 -18.01
CA GLY A 339 -32.06 15.77 -17.05
C GLY A 339 -30.69 15.48 -16.47
N VAL A 340 -29.91 14.53 -16.99
CA VAL A 340 -28.54 14.26 -16.55
C VAL A 340 -27.61 15.29 -17.18
N ASP A 341 -26.96 16.11 -16.31
CA ASP A 341 -25.91 17.03 -16.74
C ASP A 341 -24.59 16.27 -16.96
N GLY A 342 -24.28 15.97 -18.22
CA GLY A 342 -23.08 15.22 -18.59
C GLY A 342 -21.76 15.92 -18.18
N ARG A 343 -21.70 17.26 -18.11
CA ARG A 343 -20.49 17.98 -17.69
C ARG A 343 -20.23 17.79 -16.19
N ARG A 344 -21.26 17.94 -15.36
CA ARG A 344 -21.15 17.71 -13.91
C ARG A 344 -20.87 16.24 -13.60
N LEU A 345 -21.51 15.33 -14.34
CA LEU A 345 -21.27 13.90 -14.19
C LEU A 345 -19.84 13.53 -14.53
N LEU A 346 -19.29 14.02 -15.66
CA LEU A 346 -17.91 13.78 -16.06
C LEU A 346 -16.93 14.36 -15.04
N ALA A 347 -17.14 15.59 -14.57
CA ALA A 347 -16.28 16.21 -13.56
C ALA A 347 -16.29 15.42 -12.25
N GLY A 348 -17.46 14.99 -11.77
CA GLY A 348 -17.58 14.15 -10.57
C GLY A 348 -16.94 12.77 -10.74
N THR A 349 -17.07 12.17 -11.93
CA THR A 349 -16.43 10.88 -12.25
C THR A 349 -14.91 10.99 -12.24
N LEU A 350 -14.37 12.03 -12.87
CA LEU A 350 -12.92 12.29 -12.90
C LEU A 350 -12.37 12.58 -11.50
N ALA A 351 -13.08 13.38 -10.71
CA ALA A 351 -12.69 13.66 -9.34
C ALA A 351 -12.67 12.38 -8.47
N LEU A 352 -13.73 11.55 -8.58
CA LEU A 352 -13.82 10.29 -7.83
C LEU A 352 -12.73 9.31 -8.26
N ALA A 353 -12.54 9.14 -9.58
CA ALA A 353 -11.51 8.25 -10.11
C ALA A 353 -10.10 8.73 -9.74
N GLY A 354 -9.84 10.05 -9.81
CA GLY A 354 -8.58 10.62 -9.36
C GLY A 354 -8.32 10.47 -7.88
N ALA A 355 -9.36 10.61 -7.04
CA ALA A 355 -9.26 10.33 -5.61
C ALA A 355 -8.88 8.86 -5.35
N MET A 356 -9.53 7.91 -6.05
CA MET A 356 -9.20 6.48 -5.93
C MET A 356 -7.79 6.17 -6.44
N ALA A 357 -7.34 6.80 -7.54
CA ALA A 357 -5.98 6.68 -8.03
C ALA A 357 -4.97 7.26 -7.03
N GLY A 358 -5.25 8.43 -6.43
CA GLY A 358 -4.43 9.03 -5.39
C GLY A 358 -4.32 8.13 -4.15
N LEU A 359 -5.43 7.54 -3.73
CA LEU A 359 -5.44 6.56 -2.64
C LEU A 359 -4.58 5.34 -2.99
N ALA A 360 -4.73 4.79 -4.20
CA ALA A 360 -3.90 3.66 -4.65
C ALA A 360 -2.40 4.01 -4.62
N GLY A 361 -2.03 5.22 -5.05
CA GLY A 361 -0.66 5.74 -4.93
C GLY A 361 -0.16 5.81 -3.48
N THR A 362 -1.01 6.26 -2.56
CA THR A 362 -0.71 6.25 -1.11
C THR A 362 -0.45 4.84 -0.61
N LEU A 363 -1.29 3.87 -1.00
CA LEU A 363 -1.13 2.48 -0.59
C LEU A 363 0.17 1.87 -1.13
N VAL A 364 0.59 2.24 -2.37
CA VAL A 364 1.90 1.86 -2.92
C VAL A 364 3.03 2.38 -2.05
N VAL A 365 3.04 3.68 -1.73
CA VAL A 365 4.11 4.27 -0.90
C VAL A 365 4.12 3.70 0.51
N THR A 366 2.96 3.47 1.11
CA THR A 366 2.86 2.87 2.45
C THR A 366 3.38 1.43 2.46
N GLN A 367 3.12 0.65 1.40
CA GLN A 367 3.51 -0.76 1.31
C GLN A 367 4.98 -0.95 0.92
N TYR A 368 5.48 -0.13 -0.02
CA TYR A 368 6.80 -0.31 -0.63
C TYR A 368 7.80 0.78 -0.24
N GLY A 369 7.40 1.75 0.56
CA GLY A 369 8.24 2.83 1.05
C GLY A 369 8.30 4.06 0.13
N GLY A 370 8.19 3.90 -1.18
CA GLY A 370 8.29 5.01 -2.13
C GLY A 370 7.76 4.67 -3.52
N LEU A 371 7.53 5.69 -4.31
CA LEU A 371 7.21 5.58 -5.72
C LEU A 371 8.03 6.63 -6.49
N GLY A 372 8.90 6.17 -7.40
CA GLY A 372 9.66 7.07 -8.26
C GLY A 372 8.76 7.84 -9.23
N PHE A 373 9.22 9.00 -9.69
CA PHE A 373 8.46 9.87 -10.60
C PHE A 373 7.99 9.17 -11.88
N ALA A 374 8.73 8.20 -12.40
CA ALA A 374 8.35 7.39 -13.58
C ALA A 374 7.46 6.17 -13.24
N GLY A 375 7.22 5.88 -11.96
CA GLY A 375 6.44 4.70 -11.52
C GLY A 375 4.97 4.79 -11.87
N GLY A 376 4.44 5.99 -12.08
CA GLY A 376 3.05 6.23 -12.45
C GLY A 376 2.66 5.57 -13.76
N PHE A 377 3.49 5.70 -14.80
CA PHE A 377 3.23 5.11 -16.11
C PHE A 377 3.08 3.57 -16.03
N GLN A 378 3.99 2.91 -15.34
CA GLN A 378 3.93 1.44 -15.18
C GLN A 378 2.69 0.99 -14.41
N LEU A 379 2.33 1.70 -13.34
CA LEU A 379 1.11 1.42 -12.59
C LEU A 379 -0.15 1.65 -13.44
N GLY A 380 -0.17 2.72 -14.23
CA GLY A 380 -1.29 3.02 -15.14
C GLY A 380 -1.46 1.99 -16.24
N LEU A 381 -0.35 1.51 -16.82
CA LEU A 381 -0.39 0.44 -17.83
C LEU A 381 -0.94 -0.87 -17.22
N LYS A 382 -0.50 -1.25 -16.03
CA LYS A 382 -1.02 -2.43 -15.32
C LYS A 382 -2.49 -2.27 -14.94
N ALA A 383 -2.92 -1.08 -14.56
CA ALA A 383 -4.33 -0.79 -14.30
C ALA A 383 -5.20 -0.90 -15.55
N LEU A 384 -4.71 -0.42 -16.69
CA LEU A 384 -5.37 -0.59 -17.99
C LEU A 384 -5.50 -2.08 -18.35
N ILE A 385 -4.40 -2.83 -18.26
CA ILE A 385 -4.40 -4.28 -18.53
C ILE A 385 -5.40 -4.99 -17.62
N ALA A 386 -5.40 -4.67 -16.34
CA ALA A 386 -6.31 -5.24 -15.36
C ALA A 386 -7.78 -4.88 -15.66
N ALA A 387 -8.06 -3.65 -16.05
CA ALA A 387 -9.41 -3.21 -16.43
C ALA A 387 -9.90 -3.93 -17.68
N VAL A 388 -9.04 -4.09 -18.71
CA VAL A 388 -9.36 -4.81 -19.94
C VAL A 388 -9.54 -6.31 -19.65
N PHE A 389 -8.65 -6.91 -18.86
CA PHE A 389 -8.73 -8.32 -18.46
C PHE A 389 -10.04 -8.63 -17.73
N GLY A 390 -10.46 -7.74 -16.84
CA GLY A 390 -11.69 -7.88 -16.06
C GLY A 390 -12.97 -7.57 -16.86
N GLY A 391 -12.86 -6.74 -17.89
CA GLY A 391 -13.97 -6.22 -18.69
C GLY A 391 -14.13 -4.72 -18.49
N ILE A 392 -13.53 -3.91 -19.36
CA ILE A 392 -13.34 -2.47 -19.21
C ILE A 392 -14.66 -1.65 -19.11
N GLY A 393 -15.78 -2.20 -19.54
CA GLY A 393 -17.11 -1.58 -19.41
C GLY A 393 -17.77 -1.75 -18.03
N SER A 394 -17.16 -2.53 -17.12
CA SER A 394 -17.71 -2.83 -15.81
C SER A 394 -16.71 -2.47 -14.70
N VAL A 395 -17.10 -1.58 -13.79
CA VAL A 395 -16.27 -1.21 -12.61
C VAL A 395 -15.99 -2.43 -11.73
N ALA A 396 -17.01 -3.29 -11.53
CA ALA A 396 -16.84 -4.53 -10.77
C ALA A 396 -15.95 -5.53 -11.53
N GLY A 397 -16.09 -5.62 -12.87
CA GLY A 397 -15.24 -6.44 -13.72
C GLY A 397 -13.77 -6.01 -13.62
N ALA A 398 -13.49 -4.73 -13.75
CA ALA A 398 -12.14 -4.18 -13.64
C ALA A 398 -11.50 -4.44 -12.26
N LEU A 399 -12.30 -4.35 -11.19
CA LEU A 399 -11.82 -4.71 -9.84
C LEU A 399 -11.36 -6.16 -9.78
N VAL A 400 -12.18 -7.10 -10.29
CA VAL A 400 -11.84 -8.53 -10.35
C VAL A 400 -10.61 -8.76 -11.23
N GLY A 401 -10.51 -8.06 -12.37
CA GLY A 401 -9.33 -8.09 -13.23
C GLY A 401 -8.06 -7.66 -12.51
N GLY A 402 -8.14 -6.59 -11.71
CA GLY A 402 -7.00 -6.13 -10.90
C GLY A 402 -6.57 -7.13 -9.83
N ILE A 403 -7.54 -7.77 -9.17
CA ILE A 403 -7.27 -8.86 -8.22
C ILE A 403 -6.59 -10.02 -8.94
N ALA A 404 -7.11 -10.43 -10.11
CA ALA A 404 -6.55 -11.53 -10.87
C ALA A 404 -5.12 -11.25 -11.35
N ILE A 405 -4.86 -10.05 -11.89
CA ILE A 405 -3.51 -9.65 -12.34
C ILE A 405 -2.53 -9.56 -11.17
N GLY A 406 -2.94 -8.97 -10.03
CA GLY A 406 -2.09 -8.88 -8.85
C GLY A 406 -1.73 -10.25 -8.26
N ALA A 407 -2.71 -11.16 -8.20
CA ALA A 407 -2.47 -12.55 -7.79
C ALA A 407 -1.58 -13.29 -8.79
N PHE A 408 -1.83 -13.14 -10.10
CA PHE A 408 -1.02 -13.74 -11.16
C PHE A 408 0.45 -13.30 -11.07
N GLU A 409 0.72 -12.00 -10.96
CA GLU A 409 2.09 -11.49 -10.83
C GLU A 409 2.81 -12.06 -9.60
N THR A 410 2.11 -12.19 -8.48
CA THR A 410 2.71 -12.72 -7.25
C THR A 410 2.99 -14.20 -7.38
N LEU A 411 2.02 -14.98 -7.87
CA LEU A 411 2.20 -16.43 -8.06
C LEU A 411 3.25 -16.72 -9.12
N TRP A 412 3.27 -15.99 -10.23
CA TRP A 412 4.31 -16.14 -11.24
C TRP A 412 5.71 -15.92 -10.66
N SER A 413 5.89 -14.81 -9.93
CA SER A 413 7.18 -14.49 -9.32
C SER A 413 7.63 -15.49 -8.25
N ALA A 414 6.70 -16.28 -7.69
CA ALA A 414 6.98 -17.29 -6.68
C ALA A 414 7.42 -18.64 -7.28
N TYR A 415 6.91 -19.00 -8.46
CA TYR A 415 7.08 -20.34 -9.03
C TYR A 415 7.83 -20.37 -10.36
N PHE A 416 7.99 -19.21 -11.01
CA PHE A 416 8.58 -19.09 -12.35
C PHE A 416 9.65 -18.00 -12.40
N PRO A 417 10.52 -17.95 -13.43
CA PRO A 417 11.51 -16.93 -13.61
C PRO A 417 10.88 -15.53 -13.67
N ILE A 418 11.40 -14.61 -12.86
CA ILE A 418 10.85 -13.26 -12.71
C ILE A 418 10.96 -12.44 -14.00
N GLU A 419 11.96 -12.72 -14.82
CA GLU A 419 12.21 -12.06 -16.10
C GLU A 419 11.09 -12.28 -17.10
N MET A 420 10.41 -13.44 -17.01
CA MET A 420 9.30 -13.80 -17.89
C MET A 420 7.94 -13.32 -17.37
N ARG A 421 7.88 -12.72 -16.20
CA ARG A 421 6.61 -12.32 -15.55
C ARG A 421 5.77 -11.41 -16.43
N ASP A 422 6.37 -10.34 -16.98
CA ASP A 422 5.64 -9.37 -17.79
C ASP A 422 5.24 -9.97 -19.15
N VAL A 423 6.09 -10.83 -19.73
CA VAL A 423 5.77 -11.59 -20.95
C VAL A 423 4.55 -12.49 -20.72
N ALA A 424 4.53 -13.24 -19.63
CA ALA A 424 3.42 -14.12 -19.28
C ALA A 424 2.13 -13.32 -18.97
N LEU A 425 2.26 -12.15 -18.34
CA LEU A 425 1.14 -11.24 -18.09
C LEU A 425 0.50 -10.78 -19.41
N TYR A 426 1.30 -10.30 -20.36
CA TYR A 426 0.77 -9.86 -21.66
C TYR A 426 0.22 -11.03 -22.47
N ALA A 427 0.88 -12.20 -22.43
CA ALA A 427 0.37 -13.40 -23.07
C ALA A 427 -0.98 -13.84 -22.50
N SER A 428 -1.15 -13.76 -21.18
CA SER A 428 -2.44 -14.06 -20.54
C SER A 428 -3.53 -13.08 -20.94
N LEU A 429 -3.20 -11.79 -21.08
CA LEU A 429 -4.13 -10.78 -21.59
C LEU A 429 -4.57 -11.09 -23.01
N ILE A 430 -3.61 -11.40 -23.90
CA ILE A 430 -3.91 -11.76 -25.30
C ILE A 430 -4.82 -13.00 -25.34
N ALA A 431 -4.50 -14.03 -24.56
CA ALA A 431 -5.31 -15.23 -24.47
C ALA A 431 -6.74 -14.92 -24.04
N VAL A 432 -6.92 -14.11 -22.95
CA VAL A 432 -8.26 -13.74 -22.50
C VAL A 432 -9.01 -12.96 -23.58
N LEU A 433 -8.39 -11.99 -24.24
CA LEU A 433 -9.04 -11.20 -25.27
C LEU A 433 -9.43 -12.03 -26.52
N VAL A 434 -8.63 -13.03 -26.87
CA VAL A 434 -8.93 -13.94 -27.98
C VAL A 434 -10.12 -14.84 -27.65
N PHE A 435 -10.15 -15.42 -26.46
CA PHE A 435 -11.22 -16.35 -26.06
C PHE A 435 -12.45 -15.66 -25.48
N ARG A 436 -12.28 -14.49 -24.84
CA ARG A 436 -13.35 -13.67 -24.24
C ARG A 436 -13.11 -12.18 -24.51
N PRO A 437 -13.48 -11.65 -25.69
CA PRO A 437 -13.23 -10.25 -26.07
C PRO A 437 -13.88 -9.22 -25.14
N GLY A 438 -14.95 -9.58 -24.40
CA GLY A 438 -15.53 -8.74 -23.36
C GLY A 438 -14.79 -8.75 -22.01
N GLY A 439 -13.70 -9.53 -21.86
CA GLY A 439 -13.02 -9.75 -20.57
C GLY A 439 -13.73 -10.79 -19.68
N LEU A 440 -13.27 -10.95 -18.45
CA LEU A 440 -13.79 -11.98 -17.52
C LEU A 440 -15.26 -11.77 -17.15
N LEU A 441 -15.66 -10.54 -16.83
CA LEU A 441 -17.01 -10.15 -16.39
C LEU A 441 -17.65 -9.06 -17.27
N GLY A 442 -17.09 -8.79 -18.44
CA GLY A 442 -17.66 -7.86 -19.39
C GLY A 442 -18.95 -8.44 -20.04
N SER A 443 -19.94 -7.61 -20.25
CA SER A 443 -21.08 -7.96 -21.11
C SER A 443 -20.58 -8.17 -22.54
N ARG A 444 -21.15 -9.12 -23.28
CA ARG A 444 -20.98 -9.19 -24.74
C ARG A 444 -21.43 -7.85 -25.29
N ASP A 445 -20.54 -7.17 -25.98
CA ASP A 445 -20.85 -5.92 -26.64
C ASP A 445 -22.10 -6.15 -27.53
N PRO A 446 -23.23 -5.50 -27.31
CA PRO A 446 -24.30 -5.51 -28.29
C PRO A 446 -23.68 -4.79 -29.48
N GLY A 447 -23.46 -5.53 -30.58
CA GLY A 447 -22.84 -5.03 -31.81
C GLY A 447 -23.40 -3.65 -32.23
N PRO A 448 -22.66 -2.93 -33.11
CA PRO A 448 -23.03 -1.56 -33.45
C PRO A 448 -24.54 -1.50 -33.76
N ARG A 449 -25.25 -0.74 -32.93
CA ARG A 449 -26.65 -0.44 -33.24
C ARG A 449 -26.63 0.41 -34.52
N GLU A 450 -26.93 -0.24 -35.65
CA GLU A 450 -27.24 0.48 -36.87
C GLU A 450 -28.45 1.41 -36.58
N VAL A 451 -28.16 2.72 -36.60
CA VAL A 451 -29.18 3.78 -36.56
C VAL A 451 -29.23 4.42 -37.93
#